data_f46f70793da221b00cf34ce10bb4ec33
#
_entry.id   f46f70793da221b00cf34ce10bb4ec33
#
_cell.length_a   1.000
_cell.length_b   1.000
_cell.length_c   1.000
_cell.angle_alpha   90.00
_cell.angle_beta   90.00
_cell.angle_gamma   90.00
#
_symmetry.space_group_name_H-M   'P 1'
#
loop_
_entity.id
_entity.type
_entity.pdbx_description
1 polymer ?
#
loop_
_entity_poly.entity_id
_entity_poly.type
_entity_poly.pdbx_seq_one_letter_code
_entity_poly.pdbx_strand_id
1 'polypeptide(L)'
;MSDIAIIGESSFLYQKLFAEAGVSYQFVSPDLLGSPFLPRFKVVIIPTGFANPLYSKALAALQRIRSHIADFVRNGGILTVFGPMVAEHRYDWLPMPLEYVCELGSQSIGPSRHECTCLLCTNTPECDGYLIPGQGLETVLEDGKGRAVLVAGKLGEGLIVATSVHEFPAPEYIRWAAGRAKAAKL
;
A
#
# COMPACT_ATOMS: atom_id res chain seq x y z
N MET A 1 -16.12 -14.49 2.03
CA MET A 1 -14.65 -14.41 2.25
C MET A 1 -14.27 -13.01 1.74
N SER A 2 -13.59 -12.19 2.54
CA SER A 2 -13.23 -10.84 2.12
C SER A 2 -12.01 -10.88 1.21
N ASP A 3 -12.06 -10.15 0.09
CA ASP A 3 -10.92 -10.08 -0.86
C ASP A 3 -9.80 -9.17 -0.35
N ILE A 4 -10.14 -8.13 0.41
CA ILE A 4 -9.20 -7.09 0.83
C ILE A 4 -9.13 -6.98 2.36
N ALA A 5 -7.91 -6.92 2.89
CA ALA A 5 -7.65 -6.51 4.27
C ALA A 5 -7.15 -5.06 4.30
N ILE A 6 -7.71 -4.24 5.18
CA ILE A 6 -7.19 -2.91 5.51
C ILE A 6 -6.64 -2.98 6.93
N ILE A 7 -5.37 -2.63 7.11
CA ILE A 7 -4.73 -2.71 8.43
C ILE A 7 -5.02 -1.43 9.20
N GLY A 8 -5.83 -1.56 10.24
CA GLY A 8 -6.22 -0.43 11.08
C GLY A 8 -7.66 -0.51 11.56
N GLU A 9 -8.16 0.62 12.05
CA GLU A 9 -9.52 0.77 12.51
C GLU A 9 -10.49 1.10 11.36
N SER A 10 -11.78 0.87 11.60
CA SER A 10 -12.84 1.17 10.63
C SER A 10 -12.87 2.67 10.28
N SER A 11 -12.92 2.97 8.99
CA SER A 11 -13.04 4.33 8.45
C SER A 11 -14.23 4.41 7.49
N PHE A 12 -15.07 5.42 7.66
CA PHE A 12 -16.23 5.68 6.80
C PHE A 12 -15.82 5.88 5.33
N LEU A 13 -14.69 6.55 5.09
CA LEU A 13 -14.22 6.82 3.73
C LEU A 13 -13.82 5.52 3.01
N TYR A 14 -13.13 4.61 3.70
CA TYR A 14 -12.83 3.29 3.13
C TYR A 14 -14.10 2.46 2.90
N GLN A 15 -15.07 2.51 3.83
CA GLN A 15 -16.35 1.80 3.63
C GLN A 15 -17.07 2.27 2.37
N LYS A 16 -17.13 3.59 2.14
CA LYS A 16 -17.71 4.18 0.93
C LYS A 16 -16.96 3.74 -0.33
N LEU A 17 -15.62 3.82 -0.31
CA LEU A 17 -14.77 3.42 -1.42
C LEU A 17 -15.00 1.96 -1.84
N PHE A 18 -15.03 1.03 -0.88
CA PHE A 18 -15.24 -0.39 -1.18
C PHE A 18 -16.66 -0.70 -1.64
N ALA A 19 -17.66 0.00 -1.11
CA ALA A 19 -19.03 -0.10 -1.60
C ALA A 19 -19.11 0.34 -3.08
N GLU A 20 -18.45 1.42 -3.45
CA GLU A 20 -18.37 1.91 -4.83
C GLU A 20 -17.57 0.97 -5.74
N ALA A 21 -16.49 0.40 -5.24
CA ALA A 21 -15.69 -0.58 -5.98
C ALA A 21 -16.42 -1.93 -6.14
N GLY A 22 -17.41 -2.24 -5.32
CA GLY A 22 -18.14 -3.52 -5.34
C GLY A 22 -17.27 -4.71 -4.91
N VAL A 23 -16.27 -4.49 -4.04
CA VAL A 23 -15.31 -5.50 -3.59
C VAL A 23 -15.49 -5.76 -2.10
N SER A 24 -15.42 -7.03 -1.69
CA SER A 24 -15.51 -7.43 -0.28
C SER A 24 -14.24 -7.09 0.49
N TYR A 25 -14.39 -6.57 1.70
CA TYR A 25 -13.27 -6.11 2.51
C TYR A 25 -13.46 -6.41 4.00
N GLN A 26 -12.36 -6.29 4.76
CA GLN A 26 -12.34 -6.42 6.21
C GLN A 26 -11.25 -5.49 6.79
N PHE A 27 -11.59 -4.77 7.87
CA PHE A 27 -10.60 -4.11 8.69
C PHE A 27 -9.94 -5.14 9.61
N VAL A 28 -8.63 -5.10 9.67
CA VAL A 28 -7.80 -6.00 10.48
C VAL A 28 -7.01 -5.16 11.48
N SER A 29 -7.29 -5.33 12.77
CA SER A 29 -6.49 -4.69 13.82
C SER A 29 -5.03 -5.13 13.73
N PRO A 30 -4.06 -4.22 13.92
CA PRO A 30 -2.64 -4.57 13.97
C PRO A 30 -2.32 -5.71 14.95
N ASP A 31 -3.05 -5.82 16.04
CA ASP A 31 -2.85 -6.87 17.06
C ASP A 31 -3.18 -8.28 16.54
N LEU A 32 -4.02 -8.38 15.53
CA LEU A 32 -4.41 -9.65 14.90
C LEU A 32 -3.45 -10.12 13.80
N LEU A 33 -2.53 -9.26 13.38
CA LEU A 33 -1.57 -9.60 12.31
C LEU A 33 -0.69 -10.79 12.72
N GLY A 34 -0.57 -11.76 11.80
CA GLY A 34 0.12 -13.03 12.04
C GLY A 34 -0.72 -14.06 12.81
N SER A 35 -1.98 -13.77 13.13
CA SER A 35 -2.88 -14.75 13.73
C SER A 35 -3.19 -15.90 12.75
N PRO A 36 -3.14 -17.16 13.20
CA PRO A 36 -3.51 -18.29 12.35
C PRO A 36 -4.98 -18.28 11.94
N PHE A 37 -5.83 -17.52 12.64
CA PHE A 37 -7.26 -17.42 12.39
C PHE A 37 -7.63 -16.37 11.34
N LEU A 38 -6.70 -15.52 10.89
CA LEU A 38 -6.97 -14.59 9.80
C LEU A 38 -7.35 -15.38 8.53
N PRO A 39 -8.35 -14.92 7.77
CA PRO A 39 -8.66 -15.51 6.47
C PRO A 39 -7.52 -15.24 5.46
N ARG A 40 -7.65 -15.82 4.27
CA ARG A 40 -6.81 -15.45 3.13
C ARG A 40 -7.36 -14.18 2.49
N PHE A 41 -6.47 -13.30 2.05
CA PHE A 41 -6.81 -12.07 1.33
C PHE A 41 -6.11 -12.04 -0.03
N LYS A 42 -6.69 -11.35 -0.98
CA LYS A 42 -6.06 -11.04 -2.28
C LYS A 42 -5.19 -9.79 -2.17
N VAL A 43 -5.69 -8.77 -1.49
CA VAL A 43 -5.02 -7.47 -1.34
C VAL A 43 -4.91 -7.12 0.13
N VAL A 44 -3.77 -6.60 0.53
CA VAL A 44 -3.56 -5.99 1.85
C VAL A 44 -3.24 -4.52 1.63
N ILE A 45 -3.97 -3.62 2.31
CA ILE A 45 -3.76 -2.17 2.27
C ILE A 45 -3.23 -1.72 3.62
N ILE A 46 -2.08 -1.06 3.60
CA ILE A 46 -1.50 -0.34 4.74
C ILE A 46 -1.80 1.14 4.53
N PRO A 47 -2.73 1.73 5.30
CA PRO A 47 -3.12 3.12 5.14
C PRO A 47 -2.02 4.11 5.48
N THR A 48 -2.20 5.35 5.05
CA THR A 48 -1.37 6.50 5.43
C THR A 48 -1.26 6.61 6.95
N GLY A 49 -0.06 6.96 7.45
CA GLY A 49 0.19 7.18 8.87
C GLY A 49 0.53 5.92 9.67
N PHE A 50 0.75 4.78 9.02
CA PHE A 50 1.03 3.50 9.67
C PHE A 50 2.25 3.53 10.61
N ALA A 51 3.23 4.41 10.36
CA ALA A 51 4.45 4.54 11.17
C ALA A 51 4.39 5.67 12.20
N ASN A 52 3.35 6.50 12.19
CA ASN A 52 3.17 7.57 13.16
C ASN A 52 2.38 7.05 14.38
N PRO A 53 3.01 6.99 15.58
CA PRO A 53 2.38 6.41 16.78
C PRO A 53 1.14 7.17 17.28
N LEU A 54 0.94 8.42 16.81
CA LEU A 54 -0.27 9.19 17.13
C LEU A 54 -1.48 8.70 16.34
N TYR A 55 -1.28 8.02 15.22
CA TYR A 55 -2.35 7.58 14.31
C TYR A 55 -2.49 6.06 14.24
N SER A 56 -1.42 5.31 14.48
CA SER A 56 -1.44 3.87 14.24
C SER A 56 -0.48 3.09 15.14
N LYS A 57 -0.83 1.85 15.43
CA LYS A 57 0.05 0.86 16.07
C LYS A 57 0.58 -0.17 15.07
N ALA A 58 0.40 0.09 13.77
CA ALA A 58 0.67 -0.91 12.74
C ALA A 58 2.16 -1.22 12.58
N LEU A 59 3.06 -0.24 12.72
CA LEU A 59 4.48 -0.44 12.44
C LEU A 59 5.10 -1.62 13.20
N ALA A 60 4.93 -1.68 14.51
CA ALA A 60 5.49 -2.77 15.31
C ALA A 60 4.92 -4.14 14.92
N ALA A 61 3.65 -4.20 14.54
CA ALA A 61 3.02 -5.43 14.07
C ALA A 61 3.56 -5.84 12.69
N LEU A 62 3.75 -4.91 11.76
CA LEU A 62 4.32 -5.15 10.44
C LEU A 62 5.76 -5.68 10.55
N GLN A 63 6.58 -5.08 11.40
CA GLN A 63 7.96 -5.54 11.67
C GLN A 63 7.98 -6.98 12.22
N ARG A 64 7.05 -7.31 13.12
CA ARG A 64 6.93 -8.66 13.70
C ARG A 64 6.58 -9.72 12.65
N ILE A 65 5.73 -9.39 11.68
CA ILE A 65 5.24 -10.33 10.67
C ILE A 65 5.94 -10.22 9.31
N ARG A 66 7.12 -9.60 9.22
CA ARG A 66 7.83 -9.34 7.96
C ARG A 66 7.99 -10.55 7.04
N SER A 67 8.20 -11.74 7.63
CA SER A 67 8.27 -12.99 6.85
C SER A 67 6.91 -13.37 6.24
N HIS A 68 5.82 -13.22 6.98
CA HIS A 68 4.47 -13.49 6.48
C HIS A 68 4.09 -12.52 5.35
N ILE A 69 4.49 -11.23 5.47
CA ILE A 69 4.31 -10.23 4.39
C ILE A 69 5.03 -10.69 3.12
N ALA A 70 6.28 -11.12 3.24
CA ALA A 70 7.05 -11.62 2.10
C ALA A 70 6.38 -12.85 1.47
N ASP A 71 5.90 -13.79 2.27
CA ASP A 71 5.22 -14.99 1.81
C ASP A 71 3.85 -14.70 1.21
N PHE A 72 3.09 -13.75 1.78
CA PHE A 72 1.84 -13.26 1.22
C PHE A 72 2.03 -12.77 -0.22
N VAL A 73 3.04 -11.90 -0.44
CA VAL A 73 3.31 -11.37 -1.78
C VAL A 73 3.84 -12.47 -2.70
N ARG A 74 4.81 -13.30 -2.27
CA ARG A 74 5.33 -14.41 -3.10
C ARG A 74 4.24 -15.35 -3.61
N ASN A 75 3.20 -15.56 -2.81
CA ASN A 75 2.06 -16.44 -3.13
C ASN A 75 0.95 -15.74 -3.93
N GLY A 76 1.19 -14.56 -4.48
CA GLY A 76 0.30 -13.88 -5.41
C GLY A 76 -0.57 -12.78 -4.81
N GLY A 77 -0.41 -12.45 -3.52
CA GLY A 77 -1.06 -11.30 -2.91
C GLY A 77 -0.52 -9.97 -3.42
N ILE A 78 -1.35 -8.93 -3.43
CA ILE A 78 -0.92 -7.55 -3.69
C ILE A 78 -0.87 -6.80 -2.36
N LEU A 79 0.30 -6.25 -2.04
CA LEU A 79 0.50 -5.37 -0.90
C LEU A 79 0.53 -3.92 -1.38
N THR A 80 -0.39 -3.09 -0.89
CA THR A 80 -0.46 -1.65 -1.17
C THR A 80 -0.10 -0.88 0.10
N VAL A 81 0.90 0.00 0.01
CA VAL A 81 1.41 0.76 1.17
C VAL A 81 1.35 2.24 0.87
N PHE A 82 0.68 3.00 1.72
CA PHE A 82 0.65 4.47 1.68
C PHE A 82 1.73 5.08 2.58
N GLY A 83 1.87 6.41 2.54
CA GLY A 83 2.91 7.14 3.26
C GLY A 83 2.91 6.91 4.78
N PRO A 84 4.10 6.92 5.42
CA PRO A 84 4.24 6.61 6.85
C PRO A 84 3.86 7.78 7.78
N MET A 85 3.76 9.02 7.26
CA MET A 85 3.50 10.27 8.01
C MET A 85 4.52 10.53 9.14
N VAL A 86 5.79 10.34 8.85
CA VAL A 86 6.94 10.71 9.68
C VAL A 86 7.98 11.42 8.82
N ALA A 87 8.99 12.07 9.43
CA ALA A 87 9.98 12.84 8.66
C ALA A 87 10.76 11.98 7.67
N GLU A 88 11.22 10.83 8.12
CA GLU A 88 11.94 9.83 7.31
C GLU A 88 11.55 8.43 7.76
N HIS A 89 11.50 7.47 6.82
CA HIS A 89 11.19 6.09 7.16
C HIS A 89 11.94 5.11 6.26
N ARG A 90 12.52 4.08 6.88
CA ARG A 90 13.06 2.92 6.19
C ARG A 90 12.11 1.75 6.38
N TYR A 91 11.65 1.17 5.27
CA TYR A 91 10.69 0.06 5.27
C TYR A 91 11.39 -1.29 5.51
N ASP A 92 12.02 -1.47 6.67
CA ASP A 92 12.78 -2.68 7.05
C ASP A 92 11.91 -3.95 7.19
N TRP A 93 10.60 -3.78 7.21
CA TRP A 93 9.60 -4.85 7.23
C TRP A 93 9.14 -5.29 5.83
N LEU A 94 9.43 -4.50 4.78
CA LEU A 94 9.19 -4.91 3.40
C LEU A 94 10.29 -5.88 2.91
N PRO A 95 9.94 -6.83 2.01
CA PRO A 95 10.92 -7.73 1.41
C PRO A 95 11.79 -7.08 0.34
N MET A 96 11.54 -5.83 -0.02
CA MET A 96 12.31 -5.02 -0.97
C MET A 96 12.72 -3.71 -0.31
N PRO A 97 13.96 -3.22 -0.52
CA PRO A 97 14.43 -1.98 0.07
C PRO A 97 13.62 -0.78 -0.42
N LEU A 98 13.15 0.03 0.50
CA LEU A 98 12.42 1.27 0.23
C LEU A 98 12.70 2.26 1.34
N GLU A 99 12.91 3.54 0.99
CA GLU A 99 13.01 4.63 1.95
C GLU A 99 12.00 5.73 1.57
N TYR A 100 11.63 6.53 2.54
CA TYR A 100 10.69 7.64 2.39
C TYR A 100 11.25 8.87 3.07
N VAL A 101 11.03 10.03 2.43
CA VAL A 101 11.35 11.36 2.98
C VAL A 101 10.11 12.24 2.88
N CYS A 102 9.75 12.88 3.98
CA CYS A 102 8.60 13.80 4.05
C CYS A 102 8.91 15.11 3.35
N GLU A 103 8.06 15.49 2.42
CA GLU A 103 8.04 16.82 1.78
C GLU A 103 6.62 17.05 1.25
N LEU A 104 5.78 17.66 2.11
CA LEU A 104 4.36 17.88 1.80
C LEU A 104 4.17 18.81 0.60
N GLY A 105 3.25 18.50 -0.27
CA GLY A 105 2.85 19.37 -1.36
C GLY A 105 2.05 18.68 -2.46
N SER A 106 1.31 19.48 -3.22
CA SER A 106 0.69 19.02 -4.46
C SER A 106 1.76 18.83 -5.53
N GLN A 107 1.76 17.69 -6.17
CA GLN A 107 2.75 17.32 -7.17
C GLN A 107 2.10 17.19 -8.56
N SER A 108 2.77 17.74 -9.56
CA SER A 108 2.42 17.47 -10.96
C SER A 108 3.05 16.13 -11.34
N ILE A 109 2.22 15.16 -11.68
CA ILE A 109 2.66 13.79 -11.99
C ILE A 109 2.82 13.63 -13.50
N GLY A 110 3.96 13.10 -13.91
CA GLY A 110 4.23 12.75 -15.30
C GLY A 110 3.38 11.56 -15.79
N PRO A 111 3.22 11.41 -17.12
CA PRO A 111 2.50 10.29 -17.68
C PRO A 111 3.26 8.97 -17.46
N SER A 112 2.53 7.92 -17.12
CA SER A 112 3.07 6.56 -17.02
C SER A 112 2.09 5.56 -17.66
N ARG A 113 2.63 4.44 -18.17
CA ARG A 113 1.85 3.35 -18.76
C ARG A 113 1.73 2.13 -17.85
N HIS A 114 2.23 2.22 -16.64
CA HIS A 114 2.15 1.10 -15.70
C HIS A 114 0.72 0.89 -15.22
N GLU A 115 0.29 -0.36 -15.13
CA GLU A 115 -1.11 -0.71 -14.80
C GLU A 115 -1.57 -0.16 -13.44
N CYS A 116 -0.67 -0.06 -12.45
CA CYS A 116 -1.03 0.43 -11.11
C CYS A 116 -1.21 1.96 -11.02
N THR A 117 -0.99 2.71 -12.11
CA THR A 117 -1.27 4.17 -12.13
C THR A 117 -2.74 4.50 -11.90
N CYS A 118 -3.64 3.54 -12.14
CA CYS A 118 -5.05 3.66 -11.78
C CYS A 118 -5.30 3.82 -10.27
N LEU A 119 -4.24 3.78 -9.43
CA LEU A 119 -4.31 4.11 -8.01
C LEU A 119 -4.71 5.58 -7.80
N LEU A 120 -4.29 6.47 -8.70
CA LEU A 120 -4.54 7.89 -8.57
C LEU A 120 -5.95 8.26 -9.04
N CYS A 121 -6.59 9.15 -8.27
CA CYS A 121 -7.88 9.76 -8.65
C CYS A 121 -7.71 11.06 -9.46
N THR A 122 -6.51 11.63 -9.48
CA THR A 122 -6.20 12.94 -10.10
C THR A 122 -4.79 12.96 -10.67
N ASN A 123 -4.54 13.89 -11.59
CA ASN A 123 -3.20 14.12 -12.16
C ASN A 123 -2.34 15.08 -11.30
N THR A 124 -2.90 15.64 -10.23
CA THR A 124 -2.22 16.53 -9.30
C THR A 124 -2.50 16.12 -7.85
N PRO A 125 -2.08 14.89 -7.44
CA PRO A 125 -2.33 14.42 -6.09
C PRO A 125 -1.55 15.22 -5.05
N GLU A 126 -2.07 15.29 -3.85
CA GLU A 126 -1.28 15.68 -2.69
C GLU A 126 -0.38 14.52 -2.29
N CYS A 127 0.90 14.82 -2.08
CA CYS A 127 1.89 13.86 -1.64
C CYS A 127 2.47 14.27 -0.29
N ASP A 128 2.62 13.30 0.60
CA ASP A 128 3.25 13.50 1.91
C ASP A 128 4.78 13.61 1.80
N GLY A 129 5.34 13.20 0.67
CA GLY A 129 6.77 13.17 0.44
C GLY A 129 7.12 12.42 -0.85
N TYR A 130 8.32 11.85 -0.86
CA TYR A 130 8.79 11.03 -1.98
C TYR A 130 9.43 9.74 -1.49
N LEU A 131 9.56 8.79 -2.42
CA LEU A 131 10.10 7.46 -2.19
C LEU A 131 11.49 7.32 -2.82
N ILE A 132 12.35 6.52 -2.20
CA ILE A 132 13.66 6.15 -2.73
C ILE A 132 13.65 4.62 -2.88
N PRO A 133 13.33 4.11 -4.09
CA PRO A 133 13.26 2.68 -4.34
C PRO A 133 14.66 2.05 -4.39
N GLY A 134 14.81 0.90 -3.76
CA GLY A 134 15.98 0.05 -3.89
C GLY A 134 15.78 -1.08 -4.89
N GLN A 135 16.65 -2.08 -4.83
CA GLN A 135 16.63 -3.20 -5.75
C GLN A 135 15.28 -3.94 -5.78
N GLY A 136 14.74 -4.17 -6.96
CA GLY A 136 13.49 -4.89 -7.18
C GLY A 136 12.24 -4.02 -7.23
N LEU A 137 12.35 -2.75 -6.84
CA LEU A 137 11.29 -1.74 -7.02
C LEU A 137 11.61 -0.84 -8.22
N GLU A 138 10.61 -0.59 -9.04
CA GLU A 138 10.68 0.35 -10.16
C GLU A 138 9.86 1.60 -9.86
N THR A 139 10.33 2.76 -10.30
CA THR A 139 9.55 4.00 -10.25
C THR A 139 8.47 3.94 -11.31
N VAL A 140 7.23 4.10 -10.86
CA VAL A 140 6.03 4.10 -11.72
C VAL A 140 5.61 5.52 -12.06
N LEU A 141 5.63 6.40 -11.05
CA LEU A 141 5.30 7.82 -11.19
C LEU A 141 6.33 8.66 -10.47
N GLU A 142 6.69 9.78 -11.10
CA GLU A 142 7.61 10.78 -10.58
C GLU A 142 6.91 12.12 -10.42
N ASP A 143 7.37 12.89 -9.42
CA ASP A 143 7.00 14.29 -9.26
C ASP A 143 7.76 15.19 -10.28
N GLY A 144 7.43 16.47 -10.29
CA GLY A 144 8.09 17.45 -11.18
C GLY A 144 9.60 17.63 -10.96
N LYS A 145 10.17 17.01 -9.91
CA LYS A 145 11.61 16.99 -9.61
C LYS A 145 12.27 15.65 -9.99
N GLY A 146 11.54 14.71 -10.58
CA GLY A 146 12.03 13.38 -10.96
C GLY A 146 12.19 12.42 -9.78
N ARG A 147 11.46 12.63 -8.68
CA ARG A 147 11.48 11.77 -7.49
C ARG A 147 10.26 10.85 -7.49
N ALA A 148 10.45 9.61 -7.08
CA ALA A 148 9.37 8.62 -7.08
C ALA A 148 8.27 8.98 -6.07
N VAL A 149 7.00 8.97 -6.51
CA VAL A 149 5.80 9.11 -5.68
C VAL A 149 4.94 7.85 -5.70
N LEU A 150 5.14 6.99 -6.68
CA LEU A 150 4.55 5.66 -6.76
C LEU A 150 5.63 4.70 -7.29
N VAL A 151 5.80 3.60 -6.59
CA VAL A 151 6.73 2.53 -6.96
C VAL A 151 6.00 1.18 -6.97
N ALA A 152 6.49 0.26 -7.79
CA ALA A 152 5.99 -1.11 -7.83
C ALA A 152 7.12 -2.12 -7.96
N GLY A 153 6.93 -3.34 -7.45
CA GLY A 153 7.89 -4.42 -7.60
C GLY A 153 7.25 -5.79 -7.48
N LYS A 154 7.61 -6.69 -8.41
CA LYS A 154 7.14 -8.08 -8.39
C LYS A 154 7.97 -8.92 -7.44
N LEU A 155 7.29 -9.75 -6.63
CA LEU A 155 7.93 -10.74 -5.78
C LEU A 155 7.16 -12.06 -5.91
N GLY A 156 7.78 -13.06 -6.52
CA GLY A 156 7.07 -14.30 -6.86
C GLY A 156 5.91 -14.06 -7.79
N GLU A 157 4.71 -14.44 -7.39
CA GLU A 157 3.48 -14.27 -8.17
C GLU A 157 2.71 -12.97 -7.83
N GLY A 158 3.14 -12.23 -6.80
CA GLY A 158 2.47 -11.03 -6.31
C GLY A 158 3.19 -9.75 -6.63
N LEU A 159 2.69 -8.67 -6.04
CA LEU A 159 3.13 -7.30 -6.30
C LEU A 159 3.16 -6.49 -5.01
N ILE A 160 4.19 -5.67 -4.85
CA ILE A 160 4.24 -4.58 -3.90
C ILE A 160 3.98 -3.29 -4.67
N VAL A 161 3.07 -2.46 -4.15
CA VAL A 161 2.79 -1.11 -4.63
C VAL A 161 2.94 -0.18 -3.45
N ALA A 162 3.84 0.80 -3.52
CA ALA A 162 4.00 1.79 -2.45
C ALA A 162 3.89 3.21 -3.01
N THR A 163 3.24 4.09 -2.27
CA THR A 163 2.99 5.46 -2.69
C THR A 163 3.14 6.45 -1.53
N SER A 164 3.58 7.66 -1.86
CA SER A 164 3.58 8.81 -0.96
C SER A 164 2.33 9.69 -1.12
N VAL A 165 1.42 9.31 -2.01
CA VAL A 165 0.14 10.01 -2.20
C VAL A 165 -0.69 9.90 -0.93
N HIS A 166 -1.19 11.06 -0.47
CA HIS A 166 -1.99 11.16 0.77
C HIS A 166 -3.43 10.65 0.60
N GLU A 167 -3.91 10.57 -0.63
CA GLU A 167 -5.28 10.25 -0.97
C GLU A 167 -5.58 8.74 -0.84
N PHE A 168 -6.87 8.40 -0.85
CA PHE A 168 -7.33 7.03 -0.96
C PHE A 168 -7.10 6.50 -2.39
N PRO A 169 -6.92 5.20 -2.56
CA PRO A 169 -6.83 4.63 -3.90
C PRO A 169 -8.15 4.80 -4.65
N ALA A 170 -8.09 4.96 -5.97
CA ALA A 170 -9.28 5.01 -6.80
C ALA A 170 -10.04 3.67 -6.79
N PRO A 171 -11.40 3.66 -6.97
CA PRO A 171 -12.19 2.44 -7.10
C PRO A 171 -11.68 1.51 -8.22
N GLU A 172 -11.16 2.08 -9.30
CA GLU A 172 -10.53 1.34 -10.41
C GLU A 172 -9.34 0.51 -9.96
N TYR A 173 -8.48 1.09 -9.13
CA TYR A 173 -7.34 0.38 -8.56
C TYR A 173 -7.78 -0.80 -7.67
N ILE A 174 -8.79 -0.57 -6.85
CA ILE A 174 -9.35 -1.61 -5.97
C ILE A 174 -9.86 -2.80 -6.79
N ARG A 175 -10.62 -2.54 -7.87
CA ARG A 175 -11.10 -3.58 -8.78
C ARG A 175 -9.96 -4.30 -9.51
N TRP A 176 -9.01 -3.54 -10.03
CA TRP A 176 -7.83 -4.07 -10.71
C TRP A 176 -7.01 -4.99 -9.79
N ALA A 177 -6.69 -4.52 -8.58
CA ALA A 177 -5.89 -5.28 -7.63
C ALA A 177 -6.60 -6.56 -7.17
N ALA A 178 -7.89 -6.48 -6.81
CA ALA A 178 -8.68 -7.64 -6.41
C ALA A 178 -8.88 -8.67 -7.54
N GLY A 179 -8.98 -8.20 -8.79
CA GLY A 179 -9.12 -9.07 -9.96
C GLY A 179 -7.82 -9.78 -10.36
N ARG A 180 -6.66 -9.17 -10.09
CA ARG A 180 -5.34 -9.68 -10.48
C ARG A 180 -4.72 -10.58 -9.42
N ALA A 181 -4.91 -10.25 -8.15
CA ALA A 181 -4.26 -10.93 -7.04
C ALA A 181 -4.84 -12.32 -6.76
N LYS A 182 -3.99 -13.21 -6.23
CA LYS A 182 -4.39 -14.50 -5.68
C LYS A 182 -4.59 -14.39 -4.16
N ALA A 183 -5.54 -15.15 -3.64
CA ALA A 183 -5.78 -15.19 -2.20
C ALA A 183 -4.65 -15.93 -1.47
N ALA A 184 -3.93 -15.22 -0.62
CA ALA A 184 -2.81 -15.71 0.15
C ALA A 184 -2.99 -15.47 1.65
N LYS A 185 -2.21 -16.14 2.49
CA LYS A 185 -2.19 -15.98 3.95
C LYS A 185 -1.26 -14.85 4.32
N LEU A 186 -1.72 -13.97 5.21
CA LEU A 186 -0.90 -12.92 5.82
C LEU A 186 -0.41 -13.34 7.20
#